data_a9552aa615368a652e07cda211433052
#
_entry.id   a9552aa615368a652e07cda211433052
#
_cell.length_a   1.000
_cell.length_b   1.000
_cell.length_c   1.000
_cell.angle_alpha   90.00
_cell.angle_beta   90.00
_cell.angle_gamma   90.00
#
_symmetry.space_group_name_H-M   'P 1'
#
loop_
_entity.id
_entity.type
_entity.pdbx_description
1 polymer ?
#
loop_
_entity_poly.entity_id
_entity_poly.type
_entity_poly.pdbx_seq_one_letter_code
_entity_poly.pdbx_strand_id
1 'polypeptide(L)'
;AFAFPPREDRWQQKGERWRGKNGAKNASPPINRENIGRLRHASQGGARDGLSAAILAGLVQWPAQIARHAEALAQTAGLDPRFAALVAACDTGKPLETADIPTILSRHGLEIPDLAEYSGLRFGFLNPEAPLEQAAAELAQAIELLVERPVLDAALAQATARFESELSDDAFTEQQRLLKRKLEFDSRLRQM
;
A
#
# COMPACT_ATOMS: atom_id res chain seq x y z
N ALA A 1 47.96 -47.83 -32.08
CA ALA A 1 47.85 -47.33 -30.71
C ALA A 1 47.88 -45.80 -30.74
N PHE A 2 46.74 -45.18 -30.59
CA PHE A 2 46.67 -43.70 -30.44
C PHE A 2 46.62 -43.39 -28.97
N ALA A 3 47.70 -42.77 -28.48
CA ALA A 3 47.77 -42.26 -27.10
C ALA A 3 47.12 -40.85 -27.07
N PHE A 4 46.09 -40.67 -26.27
CA PHE A 4 45.55 -39.33 -25.95
C PHE A 4 46.42 -38.67 -24.86
N PRO A 5 46.82 -37.42 -25.02
CA PRO A 5 47.54 -36.70 -23.97
C PRO A 5 46.59 -36.36 -22.80
N PRO A 6 47.11 -36.26 -21.56
CA PRO A 6 46.32 -36.00 -20.38
C PRO A 6 45.72 -34.60 -20.37
N ARG A 7 44.49 -34.50 -19.86
CA ARG A 7 43.53 -33.41 -19.96
C ARG A 7 43.69 -32.35 -18.86
N GLU A 8 44.84 -32.18 -18.21
CA GLU A 8 44.93 -31.43 -16.95
C GLU A 8 45.35 -29.96 -17.04
N ASP A 9 45.89 -29.49 -18.18
CA ASP A 9 46.47 -28.13 -18.19
C ASP A 9 45.60 -27.03 -18.85
N ARG A 10 44.35 -27.33 -19.19
CA ARG A 10 43.50 -26.36 -19.95
C ARG A 10 42.64 -25.43 -19.08
N TRP A 11 42.59 -25.68 -17.77
CA TRP A 11 41.71 -24.92 -16.87
C TRP A 11 42.39 -23.82 -16.06
N GLN A 12 43.70 -23.86 -15.95
CA GLN A 12 44.46 -22.89 -15.14
C GLN A 12 44.76 -21.57 -15.87
N GLN A 13 44.74 -21.52 -17.20
CA GLN A 13 45.07 -20.29 -17.95
C GLN A 13 43.87 -19.37 -18.22
N LYS A 14 42.63 -19.72 -17.84
CA LYS A 14 41.45 -18.90 -18.06
C LYS A 14 41.12 -17.97 -16.87
N GLY A 15 41.81 -18.10 -15.74
CA GLY A 15 41.53 -17.33 -14.51
C GLY A 15 42.13 -15.92 -14.47
N GLU A 16 43.15 -15.60 -15.26
CA GLU A 16 43.89 -14.33 -15.10
C GLU A 16 43.48 -13.21 -16.07
N ARG A 17 42.67 -13.49 -17.06
CA ARG A 17 42.28 -12.48 -18.09
C ARG A 17 41.03 -11.67 -17.75
N TRP A 18 40.37 -11.90 -16.60
CA TRP A 18 39.19 -11.16 -16.16
C TRP A 18 39.46 -10.15 -15.02
N ARG A 19 40.71 -9.86 -14.70
CA ARG A 19 41.09 -8.71 -13.87
C ARG A 19 41.29 -7.44 -14.72
N GLY A 20 40.40 -7.20 -15.67
CA GLY A 20 40.39 -6.05 -16.54
C GLY A 20 39.41 -4.99 -16.10
N LYS A 21 39.91 -3.94 -15.46
CA LYS A 21 39.51 -2.52 -15.68
C LYS A 21 38.03 -2.11 -15.51
N ASN A 22 37.21 -2.70 -14.67
CA ASN A 22 35.98 -2.02 -14.23
C ASN A 22 35.86 -2.07 -12.71
N GLY A 23 36.90 -1.59 -12.02
CA GLY A 23 36.82 -1.19 -10.62
C GLY A 23 36.10 0.16 -10.48
N ALA A 24 35.08 0.45 -11.31
CA ALA A 24 34.04 1.38 -10.93
C ALA A 24 33.25 0.69 -9.84
N LYS A 25 33.60 1.02 -8.60
CA LYS A 25 32.83 0.74 -7.41
C LYS A 25 31.37 1.05 -7.75
N ASN A 26 30.54 0.02 -7.98
CA ASN A 26 29.11 0.11 -7.72
C ASN A 26 28.96 0.30 -6.21
N ALA A 27 29.36 1.47 -5.73
CA ALA A 27 28.90 1.97 -4.48
C ALA A 27 27.40 2.11 -4.67
N SER A 28 26.62 1.16 -4.18
CA SER A 28 25.19 1.33 -4.03
C SER A 28 24.98 2.73 -3.48
N PRO A 29 24.13 3.57 -4.10
CA PRO A 29 23.93 4.92 -3.62
C PRO A 29 23.66 4.85 -2.12
N PRO A 30 24.21 5.75 -1.31
CA PRO A 30 24.03 5.71 0.12
C PRO A 30 22.52 5.64 0.38
N ILE A 31 22.08 4.57 1.03
CA ILE A 31 20.67 4.39 1.39
C ILE A 31 20.35 5.55 2.33
N ASN A 32 19.68 6.56 1.80
CA ASN A 32 19.28 7.72 2.57
C ASN A 32 18.32 7.24 3.66
N ARG A 33 18.62 7.52 4.93
CA ARG A 33 17.78 7.15 6.08
C ARG A 33 16.36 7.67 5.94
N GLU A 34 16.17 8.83 5.27
CA GLU A 34 14.85 9.35 4.93
C GLU A 34 14.10 8.45 3.95
N ASN A 35 14.78 7.88 2.95
CA ASN A 35 14.15 6.95 2.01
C ASN A 35 13.80 5.61 2.67
N ILE A 36 14.59 5.15 3.65
CA ILE A 36 14.22 3.98 4.47
C ILE A 36 13.00 4.30 5.32
N GLY A 37 12.92 5.49 5.91
CA GLY A 37 11.74 5.97 6.63
C GLY A 37 10.50 5.97 5.73
N ARG A 38 10.59 6.58 4.55
CA ARG A 38 9.50 6.63 3.55
C ARG A 38 9.07 5.24 3.08
N LEU A 39 10.01 4.33 2.82
CA LEU A 39 9.72 2.94 2.45
C LEU A 39 9.06 2.17 3.60
N ARG A 40 9.50 2.37 4.84
CA ARG A 40 8.84 1.79 6.02
C ARG A 40 7.44 2.35 6.22
N HIS A 41 7.22 3.65 5.98
CA HIS A 41 5.90 4.28 6.04
C HIS A 41 4.97 3.79 4.93
N ALA A 42 5.49 3.58 3.72
CA ALA A 42 4.73 3.02 2.61
C ALA A 42 4.37 1.53 2.79
N SER A 43 5.17 0.78 3.56
CA SER A 43 4.97 -0.65 3.78
C SER A 43 4.19 -0.99 5.06
N GLN A 44 4.07 -0.05 6.00
CA GLN A 44 3.28 -0.21 7.22
C GLN A 44 1.89 0.38 6.98
N GLY A 45 0.90 -0.47 6.70
CA GLY A 45 -0.50 -0.05 6.67
C GLY A 45 -0.91 0.65 7.98
N GLY A 46 -1.99 1.41 7.95
CA GLY A 46 -2.54 2.13 9.09
C GLY A 46 -2.54 3.65 8.90
N ALA A 47 -2.48 4.40 9.99
CA ALA A 47 -2.61 5.88 9.97
C ALA A 47 -1.57 6.62 9.10
N ARG A 48 -0.52 5.93 8.64
CA ARG A 48 0.53 6.46 7.75
C ARG A 48 0.46 5.90 6.33
N ASP A 49 -0.56 5.12 6.02
CA ASP A 49 -0.78 4.63 4.68
C ASP A 49 -1.30 5.76 3.78
N GLY A 50 -0.68 5.91 2.61
CA GLY A 50 -1.05 6.96 1.67
C GLY A 50 -2.50 6.89 1.21
N LEU A 51 -3.08 5.69 1.07
CA LEU A 51 -4.49 5.53 0.74
C LEU A 51 -5.40 6.03 1.87
N SER A 52 -5.11 5.65 3.13
CA SER A 52 -5.85 6.13 4.31
C SER A 52 -5.78 7.66 4.42
N ALA A 53 -4.57 8.24 4.21
CA ALA A 53 -4.38 9.68 4.24
C ALA A 53 -5.18 10.39 3.14
N ALA A 54 -5.17 9.86 1.91
CA ALA A 54 -5.93 10.43 0.80
C ALA A 54 -7.44 10.36 1.03
N ILE A 55 -7.94 9.20 1.51
CA ILE A 55 -9.36 9.04 1.84
C ILE A 55 -9.77 10.03 2.94
N LEU A 56 -8.97 10.17 4.00
CA LEU A 56 -9.26 11.11 5.07
C LEU A 56 -9.35 12.55 4.55
N ALA A 57 -8.40 12.97 3.70
CA ALA A 57 -8.44 14.28 3.08
C ALA A 57 -9.65 14.46 2.16
N GLY A 58 -10.03 13.42 1.41
CA GLY A 58 -11.26 13.41 0.63
C GLY A 58 -12.51 13.55 1.51
N LEU A 59 -12.56 12.89 2.66
CA LEU A 59 -13.65 13.01 3.63
C LEU A 59 -13.72 14.39 4.28
N VAL A 60 -12.58 15.06 4.49
CA VAL A 60 -12.55 16.47 4.93
C VAL A 60 -13.18 17.39 3.89
N GLN A 61 -12.90 17.14 2.62
CA GLN A 61 -13.43 17.94 1.51
C GLN A 61 -14.91 17.62 1.24
N TRP A 62 -15.32 16.36 1.41
CA TRP A 62 -16.66 15.85 1.12
C TRP A 62 -17.32 15.23 2.36
N PRO A 63 -17.61 15.98 3.43
CA PRO A 63 -18.05 15.42 4.72
C PRO A 63 -19.31 14.56 4.67
N ALA A 64 -20.23 14.87 3.75
CA ALA A 64 -21.46 14.08 3.55
C ALA A 64 -21.17 12.60 3.20
N GLN A 65 -19.99 12.29 2.68
CA GLN A 65 -19.60 10.92 2.35
C GLN A 65 -19.25 10.10 3.60
N ILE A 66 -18.93 10.73 4.75
CA ILE A 66 -18.66 10.02 6.00
C ILE A 66 -19.89 9.23 6.45
N ALA A 67 -21.06 9.88 6.52
CA ALA A 67 -22.31 9.21 6.89
C ALA A 67 -22.69 8.12 5.88
N ARG A 68 -22.45 8.36 4.58
CA ARG A 68 -22.78 7.40 3.52
C ARG A 68 -21.94 6.11 3.60
N HIS A 69 -20.69 6.22 4.03
CA HIS A 69 -19.73 5.12 4.10
C HIS A 69 -19.37 4.73 5.54
N ALA A 70 -20.18 5.12 6.52
CA ALA A 70 -19.90 4.93 7.95
C ALA A 70 -19.61 3.47 8.31
N GLU A 71 -20.37 2.51 7.77
CA GLU A 71 -20.16 1.08 8.01
C GLU A 71 -18.80 0.60 7.48
N ALA A 72 -18.44 0.95 6.26
CA ALA A 72 -17.16 0.60 5.65
C ALA A 72 -15.99 1.24 6.41
N LEU A 73 -16.13 2.51 6.79
CA LEU A 73 -15.12 3.23 7.58
C LEU A 73 -14.96 2.63 8.99
N ALA A 74 -16.06 2.17 9.62
CA ALA A 74 -16.00 1.50 10.91
C ALA A 74 -15.19 0.20 10.85
N GLN A 75 -15.24 -0.56 9.73
CA GLN A 75 -14.42 -1.76 9.53
C GLN A 75 -12.94 -1.44 9.45
N THR A 76 -12.56 -0.22 9.05
CA THR A 76 -11.17 0.24 8.95
C THR A 76 -10.66 0.94 10.21
N ALA A 77 -11.50 1.09 11.24
CA ALA A 77 -11.18 1.77 12.50
C ALA A 77 -9.94 1.17 13.22
N GLY A 78 -9.71 -0.14 13.07
CA GLY A 78 -8.51 -0.81 13.57
C GLY A 78 -7.23 -0.47 12.81
N LEU A 79 -7.33 0.04 11.59
CA LEU A 79 -6.20 0.47 10.76
C LEU A 79 -5.84 1.92 11.03
N ASP A 80 -6.86 2.79 11.14
CA ASP A 80 -6.68 4.21 11.36
C ASP A 80 -7.76 4.76 12.31
N PRO A 81 -7.40 5.16 13.54
CA PRO A 81 -8.35 5.63 14.55
C PRO A 81 -9.10 6.92 14.13
N ARG A 82 -8.62 7.65 13.14
CA ARG A 82 -9.27 8.85 12.63
C ARG A 82 -10.64 8.54 12.01
N PHE A 83 -10.75 7.39 11.33
CA PHE A 83 -12.05 6.96 10.78
C PHE A 83 -13.06 6.65 11.88
N ALA A 84 -12.63 5.99 12.97
CA ALA A 84 -13.51 5.74 14.12
C ALA A 84 -14.04 7.03 14.74
N ALA A 85 -13.17 8.05 14.90
CA ALA A 85 -13.55 9.35 15.45
C ALA A 85 -14.58 10.06 14.57
N LEU A 86 -14.42 10.00 13.23
CA LEU A 86 -15.35 10.61 12.28
C LEU A 86 -16.70 9.88 12.24
N VAL A 87 -16.70 8.55 12.25
CA VAL A 87 -17.94 7.73 12.29
C VAL A 87 -18.72 8.01 13.57
N ALA A 88 -18.05 8.00 14.73
CA ALA A 88 -18.69 8.31 16.01
C ALA A 88 -19.30 9.73 16.05
N ALA A 89 -18.69 10.69 15.35
CA ALA A 89 -19.25 12.03 15.26
C ALA A 89 -20.52 12.07 14.39
N CYS A 90 -20.64 11.22 13.35
CA CYS A 90 -21.85 11.12 12.54
C CYS A 90 -23.04 10.55 13.32
N ASP A 91 -22.81 9.66 14.29
CA ASP A 91 -23.86 9.04 15.11
C ASP A 91 -24.62 10.07 15.98
N THR A 92 -24.11 11.26 16.14
CA THR A 92 -24.79 12.36 16.86
C THR A 92 -25.99 12.94 16.11
N GLY A 93 -26.26 12.50 14.87
CA GLY A 93 -27.39 12.91 14.06
C GLY A 93 -27.28 14.30 13.46
N LYS A 94 -26.16 15.00 13.66
CA LYS A 94 -25.88 16.31 13.05
C LYS A 94 -25.06 16.13 11.77
N PRO A 95 -25.42 16.75 10.65
CA PRO A 95 -24.56 16.72 9.46
C PRO A 95 -23.20 17.35 9.80
N LEU A 96 -22.12 16.68 9.41
CA LEU A 96 -20.77 17.17 9.59
C LEU A 96 -20.43 18.19 8.49
N GLU A 97 -19.82 19.29 8.90
CA GLU A 97 -19.26 20.30 8.01
C GLU A 97 -17.73 20.16 7.94
N THR A 98 -17.12 20.66 6.88
CA THR A 98 -15.65 20.64 6.70
C THR A 98 -14.93 21.26 7.90
N ALA A 99 -15.49 22.32 8.48
CA ALA A 99 -14.91 23.02 9.64
C ALA A 99 -14.97 22.21 10.95
N ASP A 100 -15.88 21.24 11.05
CA ASP A 100 -16.03 20.41 12.27
C ASP A 100 -14.93 19.34 12.37
N ILE A 101 -14.47 18.81 11.23
CA ILE A 101 -13.56 17.66 11.18
C ILE A 101 -12.23 17.89 11.91
N PRO A 102 -11.51 19.03 11.70
CA PRO A 102 -10.30 19.31 12.46
C PRO A 102 -10.53 19.33 13.96
N THR A 103 -11.67 19.89 14.40
CA THR A 103 -12.03 19.96 15.81
C THR A 103 -12.33 18.58 16.40
N ILE A 104 -13.02 17.72 15.66
CA ILE A 104 -13.31 16.34 16.06
C ILE A 104 -12.01 15.55 16.22
N LEU A 105 -11.14 15.59 15.22
CA LEU A 105 -9.87 14.87 15.27
C LEU A 105 -8.97 15.38 16.40
N SER A 106 -8.85 16.70 16.58
CA SER A 106 -8.05 17.30 17.66
C SER A 106 -8.51 16.90 19.06
N ARG A 107 -9.84 16.73 19.29
CA ARG A 107 -10.38 16.24 20.56
C ARG A 107 -9.91 14.84 20.91
N HIS A 108 -9.59 14.02 19.91
CA HIS A 108 -9.04 12.68 20.06
C HIS A 108 -7.50 12.65 20.00
N GLY A 109 -6.83 13.81 19.95
CA GLY A 109 -5.38 13.88 19.79
C GLY A 109 -4.89 13.40 18.42
N LEU A 110 -5.76 13.48 17.40
CA LEU A 110 -5.51 13.06 16.04
C LEU A 110 -5.38 14.28 15.13
N GLU A 111 -4.52 14.15 14.10
CA GLU A 111 -4.26 15.25 13.16
C GLU A 111 -4.73 14.85 11.75
N ILE A 112 -5.09 15.87 10.95
CA ILE A 112 -5.31 15.71 9.52
C ILE A 112 -3.95 15.43 8.87
N PRO A 113 -3.83 14.42 8.00
CA PRO A 113 -2.56 14.11 7.33
C PRO A 113 -2.14 15.28 6.43
N ASP A 114 -0.86 15.61 6.46
CA ASP A 114 -0.28 16.51 5.46
C ASP A 114 -0.13 15.75 4.14
N LEU A 115 -0.95 16.12 3.15
CA LEU A 115 -0.91 15.50 1.82
C LEU A 115 0.42 15.75 1.09
N ALA A 116 1.20 16.76 1.49
CA ALA A 116 2.51 17.01 0.91
C ALA A 116 3.49 15.85 1.18
N GLU A 117 3.31 15.12 2.29
CA GLU A 117 4.08 13.90 2.58
C GLU A 117 3.80 12.75 1.60
N TYR A 118 2.66 12.80 0.91
CA TYR A 118 2.18 11.77 -0.01
C TYR A 118 2.14 12.26 -1.47
N SER A 119 3.10 13.07 -1.87
CA SER A 119 3.16 13.80 -3.14
C SER A 119 3.07 12.97 -4.43
N GLY A 120 3.07 11.63 -4.32
CA GLY A 120 2.87 10.71 -5.46
C GLY A 120 1.42 10.29 -5.69
N LEU A 121 0.50 10.62 -4.79
CA LEU A 121 -0.90 10.20 -4.87
C LEU A 121 -1.72 11.28 -5.60
N ARG A 122 -2.37 10.89 -6.68
CA ARG A 122 -3.22 11.76 -7.49
C ARG A 122 -4.61 11.12 -7.61
N PHE A 123 -5.46 11.39 -6.61
CA PHE A 123 -6.85 10.96 -6.67
C PHE A 123 -7.72 12.12 -7.13
N GLY A 124 -8.67 11.86 -8.03
CA GLY A 124 -9.57 12.90 -8.57
C GLY A 124 -10.45 13.50 -7.49
N PHE A 125 -10.83 12.74 -6.47
CA PHE A 125 -11.64 13.25 -5.35
C PHE A 125 -10.89 14.24 -4.43
N LEU A 126 -9.57 14.40 -4.58
CA LEU A 126 -8.80 15.45 -3.88
C LEU A 126 -8.83 16.78 -4.62
N ASN A 127 -9.34 16.83 -5.85
CA ASN A 127 -9.53 18.07 -6.57
C ASN A 127 -10.81 18.78 -6.10
N PRO A 128 -10.73 19.99 -5.51
CA PRO A 128 -11.91 20.73 -5.06
C PRO A 128 -12.85 21.13 -6.18
N GLU A 129 -12.38 21.18 -7.42
CA GLU A 129 -13.17 21.51 -8.61
C GLU A 129 -13.81 20.28 -9.28
N ALA A 130 -13.55 19.06 -8.74
CA ALA A 130 -14.13 17.85 -9.31
C ALA A 130 -15.67 17.85 -9.18
N PRO A 131 -16.39 17.33 -10.17
CA PRO A 131 -17.83 17.12 -10.05
C PRO A 131 -18.13 16.21 -8.83
N LEU A 132 -19.10 16.62 -7.99
CA LEU A 132 -19.43 15.91 -6.74
C LEU A 132 -19.71 14.42 -6.97
N GLU A 133 -20.43 14.08 -8.04
CA GLU A 133 -20.77 12.69 -8.36
C GLU A 133 -19.52 11.85 -8.67
N GLN A 134 -18.59 12.42 -9.44
CA GLN A 134 -17.34 11.76 -9.77
C GLN A 134 -16.47 11.61 -8.53
N ALA A 135 -16.26 12.67 -7.75
CA ALA A 135 -15.49 12.64 -6.52
C ALA A 135 -16.08 11.63 -5.52
N ALA A 136 -17.41 11.59 -5.37
CA ALA A 136 -18.08 10.62 -4.50
C ALA A 136 -17.90 9.18 -4.98
N ALA A 137 -17.95 8.91 -6.28
CA ALA A 137 -17.77 7.58 -6.84
C ALA A 137 -16.31 7.09 -6.66
N GLU A 138 -15.34 7.96 -6.95
CA GLU A 138 -13.91 7.62 -6.76
C GLU A 138 -13.58 7.42 -5.28
N LEU A 139 -14.12 8.27 -4.37
CA LEU A 139 -13.92 8.12 -2.94
C LEU A 139 -14.54 6.82 -2.41
N ALA A 140 -15.74 6.46 -2.88
CA ALA A 140 -16.37 5.18 -2.56
C ALA A 140 -15.48 4.00 -2.97
N GLN A 141 -14.94 4.04 -4.19
CA GLN A 141 -14.03 3.01 -4.68
C GLN A 141 -12.74 2.94 -3.86
N ALA A 142 -12.18 4.07 -3.45
CA ALA A 142 -11.02 4.12 -2.58
C ALA A 142 -11.29 3.49 -1.20
N ILE A 143 -12.46 3.76 -0.62
CA ILE A 143 -12.89 3.17 0.66
C ILE A 143 -13.07 1.65 0.53
N GLU A 144 -13.69 1.16 -0.55
CA GLU A 144 -13.79 -0.29 -0.82
C GLU A 144 -12.42 -0.95 -0.88
N LEU A 145 -11.45 -0.35 -1.57
CA LEU A 145 -10.08 -0.84 -1.63
C LEU A 145 -9.41 -0.84 -0.25
N LEU A 146 -9.65 0.18 0.58
CA LEU A 146 -9.10 0.24 1.93
C LEU A 146 -9.63 -0.91 2.81
N VAL A 147 -10.92 -1.27 2.68
CA VAL A 147 -11.55 -2.40 3.40
C VAL A 147 -11.05 -3.74 2.86
N GLU A 148 -10.92 -3.90 1.53
CA GLU A 148 -10.52 -5.16 0.90
C GLU A 148 -9.06 -5.53 1.23
N ARG A 149 -8.16 -4.55 1.32
CA ARG A 149 -6.72 -4.74 1.46
C ARG A 149 -6.31 -5.65 2.63
N PRO A 150 -6.71 -5.39 3.88
CA PRO A 150 -6.28 -6.21 5.02
C PRO A 150 -6.82 -7.65 4.94
N VAL A 151 -8.02 -7.82 4.41
CA VAL A 151 -8.64 -9.14 4.22
C VAL A 151 -7.85 -9.95 3.18
N LEU A 152 -7.48 -9.30 2.08
CA LEU A 152 -6.68 -9.93 1.02
C LEU A 152 -5.27 -10.27 1.49
N ASP A 153 -4.62 -9.36 2.22
CA ASP A 153 -3.28 -9.59 2.76
C ASP A 153 -3.28 -10.73 3.81
N ALA A 154 -4.29 -10.80 4.67
CA ALA A 154 -4.45 -11.90 5.63
C ALA A 154 -4.71 -13.24 4.93
N ALA A 155 -5.60 -13.26 3.93
CA ALA A 155 -5.89 -14.48 3.16
C ALA A 155 -4.65 -14.98 2.41
N LEU A 156 -3.87 -14.07 1.82
CA LEU A 156 -2.63 -14.42 1.12
C LEU A 156 -1.57 -14.97 2.11
N ALA A 157 -1.41 -14.35 3.28
CA ALA A 157 -0.50 -14.84 4.31
C ALA A 157 -0.89 -16.25 4.77
N GLN A 158 -2.19 -16.50 4.99
CA GLN A 158 -2.71 -17.82 5.38
C GLN A 158 -2.49 -18.87 4.27
N ALA A 159 -2.78 -18.54 3.01
CA ALA A 159 -2.58 -19.44 1.89
C ALA A 159 -1.08 -19.77 1.69
N THR A 160 -0.19 -18.78 1.90
CA THR A 160 1.25 -19.00 1.84
C THR A 160 1.72 -19.94 2.95
N ALA A 161 1.32 -19.72 4.20
CA ALA A 161 1.66 -20.60 5.32
C ALA A 161 1.12 -22.03 5.11
N ARG A 162 -0.09 -22.15 4.55
CA ARG A 162 -0.67 -23.45 4.20
C ARG A 162 0.15 -24.16 3.12
N PHE A 163 0.53 -23.45 2.06
CA PHE A 163 1.37 -24.02 1.00
C PHE A 163 2.73 -24.49 1.54
N GLU A 164 3.37 -23.70 2.41
CA GLU A 164 4.65 -24.07 3.04
C GLU A 164 4.55 -25.31 3.92
N SER A 165 3.40 -25.54 4.56
CA SER A 165 3.19 -26.69 5.45
C SER A 165 2.75 -27.95 4.74
N GLU A 166 1.88 -27.84 3.70
CA GLU A 166 1.26 -28.98 3.03
C GLU A 166 1.98 -29.38 1.75
N LEU A 167 2.65 -28.42 1.06
CA LEU A 167 3.30 -28.59 -0.24
C LEU A 167 2.38 -29.27 -1.28
N SER A 168 1.07 -29.00 -1.20
CA SER A 168 0.05 -29.60 -2.05
C SER A 168 -0.26 -28.70 -3.25
N ASP A 169 -0.70 -29.31 -4.37
CA ASP A 169 -1.11 -28.59 -5.58
C ASP A 169 -2.31 -27.68 -5.33
N ASP A 170 -3.24 -28.10 -4.45
CA ASP A 170 -4.41 -27.29 -4.07
C ASP A 170 -4.01 -26.03 -3.31
N ALA A 171 -3.08 -26.15 -2.35
CA ALA A 171 -2.57 -25.00 -1.59
C ALA A 171 -1.78 -24.03 -2.50
N PHE A 172 -1.02 -24.56 -3.45
CA PHE A 172 -0.34 -23.75 -4.46
C PHE A 172 -1.32 -23.00 -5.36
N THR A 173 -2.35 -23.68 -5.84
CA THR A 173 -3.38 -23.07 -6.70
C THR A 173 -4.11 -21.95 -6.00
N GLU A 174 -4.48 -22.12 -4.71
CA GLU A 174 -5.11 -21.09 -3.91
C GLU A 174 -4.20 -19.88 -3.70
N GLN A 175 -2.91 -20.11 -3.37
CA GLN A 175 -1.93 -19.03 -3.26
C GLN A 175 -1.81 -18.24 -4.57
N GLN A 176 -1.71 -18.93 -5.72
CA GLN A 176 -1.61 -18.26 -7.02
C GLN A 176 -2.86 -17.43 -7.35
N ARG A 177 -4.04 -17.92 -7.01
CA ARG A 177 -5.31 -17.21 -7.17
C ARG A 177 -5.32 -15.91 -6.38
N LEU A 178 -4.88 -15.95 -5.11
CA LEU A 178 -4.82 -14.77 -4.24
C LEU A 178 -3.73 -13.77 -4.67
N LEU A 179 -2.58 -14.26 -5.14
CA LEU A 179 -1.54 -13.40 -5.73
C LEU A 179 -2.06 -12.65 -6.96
N LYS A 180 -2.78 -13.34 -7.85
CA LYS A 180 -3.41 -12.70 -9.01
C LYS A 180 -4.40 -11.61 -8.57
N ARG A 181 -5.25 -11.90 -7.59
CA ARG A 181 -6.19 -10.92 -7.04
C ARG A 181 -5.46 -9.71 -6.43
N LYS A 182 -4.33 -9.91 -5.76
CA LYS A 182 -3.50 -8.82 -5.24
C LYS A 182 -2.93 -7.95 -6.35
N LEU A 183 -2.47 -8.54 -7.46
CA LEU A 183 -2.00 -7.77 -8.62
C LEU A 183 -3.12 -6.96 -9.28
N GLU A 184 -4.33 -7.52 -9.35
CA GLU A 184 -5.53 -6.81 -9.84
C GLU A 184 -5.89 -5.65 -8.91
N PHE A 185 -5.85 -5.85 -7.59
CA PHE A 185 -6.03 -4.82 -6.58
C PHE A 185 -5.02 -3.67 -6.75
N ASP A 186 -3.73 -3.98 -6.83
CA ASP A 186 -2.67 -2.99 -7.02
C ASP A 186 -2.79 -2.24 -8.36
N SER A 187 -3.33 -2.91 -9.40
CA SER A 187 -3.62 -2.28 -10.69
C SER A 187 -4.77 -1.28 -10.58
N ARG A 188 -5.86 -1.64 -9.88
CA ARG A 188 -7.00 -0.74 -9.64
C ARG A 188 -6.56 0.50 -8.86
N LEU A 189 -5.74 0.32 -7.82
CA LEU A 189 -5.22 1.44 -7.02
C LEU A 189 -4.36 2.41 -7.84
N ARG A 190 -3.62 1.90 -8.84
CA ARG A 190 -2.79 2.74 -9.73
C ARG A 190 -3.59 3.48 -10.81
N GLN A 191 -4.79 3.03 -11.11
CA GLN A 191 -5.66 3.62 -12.14
C GLN A 191 -6.57 4.73 -11.61
N MET A 192 -6.67 4.83 -10.29
CA MET A 192 -7.37 5.92 -9.58
C MET A 192 -6.51 7.18 -9.51
#